data_9f1bb0873fd03de0a5863acc74d64b91
#
_entry.id   9f1bb0873fd03de0a5863acc74d64b91
#
_cell.length_a   1.000
_cell.length_b   1.000
_cell.length_c   1.000
_cell.angle_alpha   90.00
_cell.angle_beta   90.00
_cell.angle_gamma   90.00
#
_symmetry.space_group_name_H-M   'P 1'
#
loop_
_entity.id
_entity.type
_entity.pdbx_description
1 polymer ?
#
loop_
_entity_poly.entity_id
_entity_poly.type
_entity_poly.pdbx_seq_one_letter_code
_entity_poly.pdbx_strand_id
1 'polypeptide(L)'
;MSRRTLTAAAFALAVVAAACGDRGRDDGEPLPSGSLGVVTPDAATSAVLGLCDLTNATDVVEARATFLDRSHATLHAIAATADVRDRASAAALFEAKQRVEAALARDDLPSRFRRDVETLIGATRDALDAIGLDAPACPP
;
A
#
# COMPACT_ATOMS: atom_id res chain seq x y z
N MET A 1 9.11 47.84 40.13
CA MET A 1 7.71 47.40 40.23
C MET A 1 7.06 47.69 38.90
N SER A 2 6.94 46.68 37.99
CA SER A 2 6.36 46.84 36.65
C SER A 2 5.31 45.74 36.45
N ARG A 3 4.05 46.12 36.47
CA ARG A 3 2.89 45.24 36.28
C ARG A 3 2.74 44.98 34.79
N ARG A 4 2.87 43.73 34.35
CA ARG A 4 2.53 43.28 32.99
C ARG A 4 1.08 42.80 32.96
N THR A 5 0.25 43.53 32.28
CA THR A 5 -1.14 43.23 31.98
C THR A 5 -1.21 42.10 30.92
N LEU A 6 -1.84 40.99 31.29
CA LEU A 6 -2.17 39.89 30.38
C LEU A 6 -3.49 40.21 29.65
N THR A 7 -3.42 40.40 28.34
CA THR A 7 -4.60 40.55 27.49
C THR A 7 -5.04 39.17 26.99
N ALA A 8 -6.20 38.72 27.47
CA ALA A 8 -6.84 37.48 26.99
C ALA A 8 -7.55 37.77 25.67
N ALA A 9 -7.13 37.12 24.59
CA ALA A 9 -7.81 37.13 23.29
C ALA A 9 -8.82 35.98 23.26
N ALA A 10 -10.10 36.32 23.28
CA ALA A 10 -11.19 35.38 23.09
C ALA A 10 -11.33 35.05 21.59
N PHE A 11 -11.07 33.79 21.17
CA PHE A 11 -11.38 33.29 19.86
C PHE A 11 -12.85 32.83 19.82
N ALA A 12 -13.67 33.58 19.08
CA ALA A 12 -15.04 33.17 18.77
C ALA A 12 -15.02 32.09 17.66
N LEU A 13 -15.46 30.87 17.99
CA LEU A 13 -15.70 29.80 17.01
C LEU A 13 -17.02 30.10 16.28
N ALA A 14 -16.97 30.48 15.03
CA ALA A 14 -18.13 30.53 14.14
C ALA A 14 -18.43 29.11 13.61
N VAL A 15 -19.50 28.48 14.11
CA VAL A 15 -20.04 27.23 13.59
C VAL A 15 -20.86 27.60 12.34
N VAL A 16 -20.35 27.28 11.16
CA VAL A 16 -21.12 27.35 9.91
C VAL A 16 -21.89 26.04 9.77
N ALA A 17 -23.18 26.08 10.06
CA ALA A 17 -24.12 25.02 9.73
C ALA A 17 -24.36 25.03 8.20
N ALA A 18 -23.70 24.16 7.47
CA ALA A 18 -24.03 23.88 6.07
C ALA A 18 -25.32 23.07 6.02
N ALA A 19 -26.42 23.69 5.62
CA ALA A 19 -27.67 23.04 5.29
C ALA A 19 -27.44 22.08 4.11
N CYS A 20 -27.57 20.76 4.34
CA CYS A 20 -27.67 19.77 3.28
C CYS A 20 -29.00 19.99 2.55
N GLY A 21 -28.91 20.60 1.36
CA GLY A 21 -30.01 20.65 0.41
C GLY A 21 -30.26 19.28 -0.17
N ASP A 22 -31.43 18.73 0.13
CA ASP A 22 -32.02 17.59 -0.53
C ASP A 22 -32.17 17.90 -2.04
N ARG A 23 -31.37 17.29 -2.88
CA ARG A 23 -31.52 17.31 -4.34
C ARG A 23 -31.31 15.94 -4.90
N GLY A 24 -32.40 15.38 -5.41
CA GLY A 24 -32.36 14.43 -6.53
C GLY A 24 -32.00 13.02 -6.09
N ARG A 25 -33.03 12.22 -6.01
CA ARG A 25 -32.99 10.78 -6.12
C ARG A 25 -32.45 10.43 -7.50
N ASP A 26 -31.15 10.50 -7.67
CA ASP A 26 -30.48 9.76 -8.72
C ASP A 26 -30.37 8.33 -8.21
N ASP A 27 -30.90 7.41 -8.99
CA ASP A 27 -30.79 5.97 -8.79
C ASP A 27 -29.30 5.64 -8.74
N GLY A 28 -28.77 5.69 -7.51
CA GLY A 28 -27.37 5.46 -7.24
C GLY A 28 -27.03 4.03 -7.65
N GLU A 29 -26.45 3.91 -8.81
CA GLU A 29 -25.66 2.76 -9.21
C GLU A 29 -24.75 2.43 -8.02
N PRO A 30 -24.87 1.25 -7.41
CA PRO A 30 -24.05 0.90 -6.27
C PRO A 30 -22.61 1.08 -6.73
N LEU A 31 -21.88 2.01 -6.08
CA LEU A 31 -20.44 2.09 -6.25
C LEU A 31 -19.94 0.66 -6.19
N PRO A 32 -19.16 0.18 -7.17
CA PRO A 32 -18.65 -1.17 -7.12
C PRO A 32 -17.93 -1.26 -5.77
N SER A 33 -18.53 -2.00 -4.85
CA SER A 33 -17.84 -2.45 -3.65
C SER A 33 -16.59 -3.08 -4.21
N GLY A 34 -15.43 -2.42 -4.04
CA GLY A 34 -14.18 -2.93 -4.55
C GLY A 34 -14.04 -4.35 -4.01
N SER A 35 -14.52 -5.32 -4.75
CA SER A 35 -14.27 -6.71 -4.43
C SER A 35 -12.75 -6.80 -4.46
N LEU A 36 -12.17 -6.94 -3.28
CA LEU A 36 -10.76 -7.31 -3.16
C LEU A 36 -10.64 -8.53 -4.07
N GLY A 37 -10.00 -8.31 -5.23
CA GLY A 37 -10.02 -9.28 -6.31
C GLY A 37 -9.51 -10.61 -5.78
N VAL A 38 -10.16 -11.69 -6.16
CA VAL A 38 -9.67 -13.04 -5.83
C VAL A 38 -8.23 -13.14 -6.33
N VAL A 39 -7.29 -13.42 -5.43
CA VAL A 39 -5.89 -13.64 -5.79
C VAL A 39 -5.81 -14.92 -6.59
N THR A 40 -5.52 -14.80 -7.89
CA THR A 40 -5.31 -15.97 -8.75
C THR A 40 -3.84 -16.39 -8.74
N PRO A 41 -3.51 -17.67 -8.98
CA PRO A 41 -2.11 -18.13 -9.07
C PRO A 41 -1.30 -17.35 -10.11
N ASP A 42 -1.89 -16.99 -11.25
CA ASP A 42 -1.20 -16.22 -12.29
C ASP A 42 -0.91 -14.79 -11.85
N ALA A 43 -1.86 -14.13 -11.17
CA ALA A 43 -1.63 -12.79 -10.62
C ALA A 43 -0.56 -12.81 -9.53
N ALA A 44 -0.59 -13.81 -8.64
CA ALA A 44 0.44 -14.00 -7.62
C ALA A 44 1.82 -14.22 -8.25
N THR A 45 1.91 -15.08 -9.26
CA THR A 45 3.13 -15.34 -10.02
C THR A 45 3.66 -14.06 -10.67
N SER A 46 2.82 -13.32 -11.38
CA SER A 46 3.21 -12.05 -12.02
C SER A 46 3.73 -11.03 -10.99
N ALA A 47 3.07 -10.93 -9.84
CA ALA A 47 3.48 -10.01 -8.79
C ALA A 47 4.85 -10.37 -8.20
N VAL A 48 5.10 -11.65 -7.90
CA VAL A 48 6.40 -12.10 -7.37
C VAL A 48 7.51 -11.90 -8.40
N LEU A 49 7.29 -12.25 -9.67
CA LEU A 49 8.27 -12.02 -10.73
C LEU A 49 8.55 -10.53 -10.94
N GLY A 50 7.53 -9.67 -10.85
CA GLY A 50 7.72 -8.22 -10.86
C GLY A 50 8.62 -7.74 -9.72
N LEU A 51 8.48 -8.30 -8.51
CA LEU A 51 9.39 -7.99 -7.41
C LEU A 51 10.81 -8.53 -7.66
N CYS A 52 10.95 -9.72 -8.29
CA CYS A 52 12.26 -10.25 -8.65
C CYS A 52 13.02 -9.31 -9.60
N ASP A 53 12.31 -8.75 -10.60
CA ASP A 53 12.91 -7.78 -11.53
C ASP A 53 13.43 -6.53 -10.81
N LEU A 54 12.76 -6.10 -9.73
CA LEU A 54 13.19 -4.94 -8.93
C LEU A 54 14.51 -5.16 -8.17
N THR A 55 14.92 -6.39 -7.91
CA THR A 55 16.17 -6.66 -7.19
C THR A 55 17.42 -6.17 -7.94
N ASN A 56 17.32 -6.01 -9.25
CA ASN A 56 18.38 -5.56 -10.14
C ASN A 56 18.12 -4.15 -10.69
N ALA A 57 17.09 -3.45 -10.22
CA ALA A 57 16.76 -2.12 -10.70
C ALA A 57 17.85 -1.10 -10.34
N THR A 58 18.21 -0.28 -11.30
CA THR A 58 19.19 0.82 -11.15
C THR A 58 18.55 2.19 -11.38
N ASP A 59 17.38 2.23 -11.98
CA ASP A 59 16.60 3.44 -12.26
C ASP A 59 15.30 3.46 -11.48
N VAL A 60 15.02 4.57 -10.78
CA VAL A 60 13.84 4.68 -9.91
C VAL A 60 12.54 4.80 -10.69
N VAL A 61 12.56 5.41 -11.87
CA VAL A 61 11.35 5.60 -12.69
C VAL A 61 10.89 4.27 -13.27
N GLU A 62 11.84 3.49 -13.81
CA GLU A 62 11.58 2.14 -14.32
C GLU A 62 11.14 1.20 -13.19
N ALA A 63 11.83 1.23 -12.05
CA ALA A 63 11.46 0.43 -10.88
C ALA A 63 10.04 0.75 -10.40
N ARG A 64 9.68 2.02 -10.32
CA ARG A 64 8.33 2.46 -9.95
C ARG A 64 7.28 1.97 -10.92
N ALA A 65 7.51 2.10 -12.22
CA ALA A 65 6.60 1.62 -13.25
C ALA A 65 6.40 0.10 -13.12
N THR A 66 7.49 -0.68 -13.05
CA THR A 66 7.43 -2.15 -12.88
C THR A 66 6.64 -2.54 -11.62
N PHE A 67 6.90 -1.87 -10.49
CA PHE A 67 6.18 -2.13 -9.23
C PHE A 67 4.69 -1.88 -9.35
N LEU A 68 4.29 -0.73 -9.90
CA LEU A 68 2.90 -0.34 -10.03
C LEU A 68 2.13 -1.24 -11.00
N ASP A 69 2.74 -1.58 -12.14
CA ASP A 69 2.08 -2.33 -13.20
C ASP A 69 1.92 -3.82 -12.85
N ARG A 70 2.91 -4.42 -12.17
CA ARG A 70 2.96 -5.87 -11.99
C ARG A 70 2.66 -6.34 -10.57
N SER A 71 2.97 -5.54 -9.55
CA SER A 71 2.99 -6.05 -8.17
C SER A 71 2.01 -5.33 -7.25
N HIS A 72 1.94 -4.01 -7.29
CA HIS A 72 1.29 -3.17 -6.29
C HIS A 72 -0.15 -3.60 -5.95
N ALA A 73 -1.03 -3.70 -6.95
CA ALA A 73 -2.44 -4.04 -6.74
C ALA A 73 -2.62 -5.47 -6.19
N THR A 74 -1.83 -6.42 -6.73
CA THR A 74 -1.89 -7.82 -6.30
C THR A 74 -1.39 -7.99 -4.86
N LEU A 75 -0.35 -7.26 -4.44
CA LEU A 75 0.14 -7.29 -3.06
C LEU A 75 -0.92 -6.80 -2.06
N HIS A 76 -1.73 -5.81 -2.42
CA HIS A 76 -2.88 -5.43 -1.60
C HIS A 76 -3.90 -6.54 -1.45
N ALA A 77 -4.23 -7.23 -2.54
CA ALA A 77 -5.18 -8.35 -2.53
C ALA A 77 -4.65 -9.53 -1.71
N ILE A 78 -3.35 -9.87 -1.84
CA ILE A 78 -2.68 -10.91 -1.06
C ILE A 78 -2.75 -10.56 0.44
N ALA A 79 -2.35 -9.34 0.83
CA ALA A 79 -2.36 -8.90 2.22
C ALA A 79 -3.77 -8.96 2.83
N ALA A 80 -4.78 -8.49 2.11
CA ALA A 80 -6.16 -8.52 2.57
C ALA A 80 -6.70 -9.96 2.72
N THR A 81 -6.33 -10.87 1.82
CA THR A 81 -6.73 -12.28 1.90
C THR A 81 -6.01 -13.00 3.02
N ALA A 82 -4.71 -12.72 3.21
CA ALA A 82 -3.90 -13.30 4.27
C ALA A 82 -4.34 -12.82 5.67
N ASP A 83 -4.80 -11.57 5.83
CA ASP A 83 -5.20 -11.01 7.12
C ASP A 83 -6.30 -11.84 7.82
N VAL A 84 -7.14 -12.49 7.05
CA VAL A 84 -8.21 -13.37 7.56
C VAL A 84 -7.65 -14.70 8.09
N ARG A 85 -6.51 -15.17 7.56
CA ARG A 85 -5.93 -16.48 7.85
C ARG A 85 -4.72 -16.40 8.77
N ASP A 86 -3.83 -15.48 8.48
CA ASP A 86 -2.60 -15.19 9.23
C ASP A 86 -2.32 -13.70 9.24
N ARG A 87 -2.79 -13.04 10.27
CA ARG A 87 -2.60 -11.60 10.46
C ARG A 87 -1.13 -11.21 10.58
N ALA A 88 -0.28 -12.07 11.09
CA ALA A 88 1.14 -11.77 11.24
C ALA A 88 1.83 -11.69 9.88
N SER A 89 1.58 -12.64 8.99
CA SER A 89 2.08 -12.63 7.61
C SER A 89 1.53 -11.44 6.82
N ALA A 90 0.24 -11.11 6.97
CA ALA A 90 -0.35 -9.93 6.32
C ALA A 90 0.29 -8.62 6.80
N ALA A 91 0.54 -8.46 8.10
CA ALA A 91 1.20 -7.29 8.67
C ALA A 91 2.65 -7.16 8.17
N ALA A 92 3.41 -8.26 8.15
CA ALA A 92 4.79 -8.29 7.66
C ALA A 92 4.86 -7.90 6.17
N LEU A 93 3.92 -8.40 5.34
CA LEU A 93 3.81 -8.03 3.94
C LEU A 93 3.52 -6.52 3.78
N PHE A 94 2.58 -5.99 4.57
CA PHE A 94 2.22 -4.58 4.51
C PHE A 94 3.39 -3.67 4.89
N GLU A 95 4.11 -3.98 5.98
CA GLU A 95 5.29 -3.23 6.41
C GLU A 95 6.42 -3.26 5.38
N ALA A 96 6.71 -4.43 4.81
CA ALA A 96 7.73 -4.57 3.78
C ALA A 96 7.37 -3.77 2.51
N LYS A 97 6.09 -3.83 2.09
CA LYS A 97 5.56 -3.07 0.97
C LYS A 97 5.72 -1.56 1.19
N GLN A 98 5.36 -1.04 2.37
CA GLN A 98 5.52 0.39 2.69
C GLN A 98 6.97 0.86 2.58
N ARG A 99 7.95 0.03 2.98
CA ARG A 99 9.39 0.38 2.84
C ARG A 99 9.79 0.52 1.38
N VAL A 100 9.35 -0.38 0.52
CA VAL A 100 9.63 -0.33 -0.92
C VAL A 100 8.93 0.89 -1.54
N GLU A 101 7.67 1.15 -1.23
CA GLU A 101 6.95 2.33 -1.72
C GLU A 101 7.61 3.64 -1.31
N ALA A 102 8.06 3.75 -0.04
CA ALA A 102 8.78 4.91 0.44
C ALA A 102 10.13 5.10 -0.29
N ALA A 103 10.79 4.02 -0.70
CA ALA A 103 12.00 4.09 -1.51
C ALA A 103 11.69 4.54 -2.94
N LEU A 104 10.64 4.00 -3.56
CA LEU A 104 10.20 4.36 -4.91
C LEU A 104 9.60 5.77 -5.02
N ALA A 105 9.18 6.39 -3.91
CA ALA A 105 8.73 7.78 -3.89
C ALA A 105 9.86 8.82 -3.95
N ARG A 106 11.13 8.39 -3.86
CA ARG A 106 12.31 9.26 -3.93
C ARG A 106 12.71 9.55 -5.37
N ASP A 107 13.67 10.47 -5.55
CA ASP A 107 14.25 10.79 -6.87
C ASP A 107 15.32 9.77 -7.28
N ASP A 108 15.88 9.02 -6.31
CA ASP A 108 16.90 8.01 -6.50
C ASP A 108 16.65 6.77 -5.64
N LEU A 109 17.15 5.60 -6.07
CA LEU A 109 17.05 4.38 -5.29
C LEU A 109 18.07 4.40 -4.14
N PRO A 110 17.62 4.22 -2.87
CA PRO A 110 18.55 4.15 -1.74
C PRO A 110 19.39 2.86 -1.80
N SER A 111 20.59 2.88 -1.25
CA SER A 111 21.51 1.73 -1.25
C SER A 111 20.94 0.45 -0.62
N ARG A 112 19.94 0.58 0.24
CA ARG A 112 19.23 -0.55 0.87
C ARG A 112 18.07 -1.09 0.02
N PHE A 113 17.71 -0.45 -1.12
CA PHE A 113 16.52 -0.78 -1.90
C PHE A 113 16.43 -2.27 -2.25
N ARG A 114 17.50 -2.85 -2.76
CA ARG A 114 17.56 -4.29 -3.04
C ARG A 114 17.17 -5.14 -1.83
N ARG A 115 17.72 -4.84 -0.66
CA ARG A 115 17.40 -5.58 0.58
C ARG A 115 15.93 -5.40 0.98
N ASP A 116 15.38 -4.20 0.84
CA ASP A 116 13.97 -3.93 1.13
C ASP A 116 13.06 -4.74 0.18
N VAL A 117 13.42 -4.86 -1.11
CA VAL A 117 12.72 -5.70 -2.08
C VAL A 117 12.84 -7.19 -1.74
N GLU A 118 14.03 -7.69 -1.40
CA GLU A 118 14.25 -9.08 -0.97
C GLU A 118 13.38 -9.42 0.27
N THR A 119 13.27 -8.48 1.22
CA THR A 119 12.40 -8.61 2.37
C THR A 119 10.92 -8.67 1.96
N LEU A 120 10.50 -7.83 1.01
CA LEU A 120 9.14 -7.85 0.49
C LEU A 120 8.83 -9.16 -0.23
N ILE A 121 9.76 -9.71 -1.00
CA ILE A 121 9.60 -11.04 -1.64
C ILE A 121 9.38 -12.12 -0.58
N GLY A 122 10.19 -12.13 0.49
CA GLY A 122 10.03 -13.08 1.60
C GLY A 122 8.63 -12.98 2.24
N ALA A 123 8.25 -11.78 2.65
CA ALA A 123 6.93 -11.53 3.26
C ALA A 123 5.76 -11.86 2.32
N THR A 124 5.93 -11.65 1.00
CA THR A 124 4.92 -12.04 0.01
C THR A 124 4.76 -13.55 -0.07
N ARG A 125 5.87 -14.31 -0.02
CA ARG A 125 5.84 -15.77 -0.01
C ARG A 125 5.14 -16.33 1.22
N ASP A 126 5.46 -15.79 2.40
CA ASP A 126 4.82 -16.20 3.66
C ASP A 126 3.30 -15.93 3.61
N ALA A 127 2.89 -14.78 3.08
CA ALA A 127 1.48 -14.45 2.92
C ALA A 127 0.75 -15.31 1.87
N LEU A 128 1.43 -15.69 0.78
CA LEU A 128 0.90 -16.62 -0.23
C LEU A 128 0.72 -18.02 0.36
N ASP A 129 1.72 -18.53 1.10
CA ASP A 129 1.62 -19.82 1.81
C ASP A 129 0.42 -19.83 2.78
N ALA A 130 0.23 -18.76 3.54
CA ALA A 130 -0.91 -18.61 4.45
C ALA A 130 -2.27 -18.73 3.77
N ILE A 131 -2.38 -18.37 2.48
CA ILE A 131 -3.61 -18.49 1.69
C ILE A 131 -3.64 -19.72 0.79
N GLY A 132 -2.62 -20.58 0.86
CA GLY A 132 -2.53 -21.83 0.12
C GLY A 132 -2.13 -21.67 -1.35
N LEU A 133 -1.37 -20.63 -1.68
CA LEU A 133 -0.84 -20.38 -3.01
C LEU A 133 0.69 -20.53 -3.02
N ASP A 134 1.21 -21.23 -4.03
CA ASP A 134 2.65 -21.33 -4.25
C ASP A 134 3.22 -20.02 -4.81
N ALA A 135 4.39 -19.62 -4.33
CA ALA A 135 5.15 -18.50 -4.86
C ALA A 135 6.29 -19.01 -5.77
N PRO A 136 6.47 -18.42 -6.97
CA PRO A 136 7.58 -18.81 -7.83
C PRO A 136 8.93 -18.41 -7.21
N ALA A 137 9.99 -19.13 -7.58
CA ALA A 137 11.35 -18.69 -7.32
C ALA A 137 11.72 -17.52 -8.27
N CYS A 138 12.55 -16.60 -7.76
CA CYS A 138 13.16 -15.62 -8.68
C CYS A 138 14.11 -16.33 -9.64
N PRO A 139 14.08 -15.98 -10.94
CA PRO A 139 15.07 -16.46 -11.88
C PRO A 139 16.47 -15.99 -11.46
N PRO A 140 17.53 -16.76 -11.79
CA PRO A 140 18.91 -16.42 -11.47
C PRO A 140 19.43 -15.20 -12.23
#